data_88a9c94ffd8a09ca1f1d95d1073bd736
#
_entry.id   88a9c94ffd8a09ca1f1d95d1073bd736
#
_cell.length_a   1.000
_cell.length_b   1.000
_cell.length_c   1.000
_cell.angle_alpha   90.00
_cell.angle_beta   90.00
_cell.angle_gamma   90.00
#
_symmetry.space_group_name_H-M   'P 1'
#
loop_
_entity.id
_entity.type
_entity.pdbx_description
1 polymer ?
#
loop_
_entity_poly.entity_id
_entity_poly.type
_entity_poly.pdbx_seq_one_letter_code
_entity_poly.pdbx_strand_id
1 'polypeptide(L)'
;NIVNSKIAILGFSFKENIRDIRNTKVIQIIKELQNWRAEVKIFDSIVSKNEVNDKFNLKIHDFNEMKKFKYDAIILAVSHNEFLKKLSFYDKFYKNKKNKTFIDLKNNYSVYDLKNKKFNFFQL
;
A
#
# COMPACT_ATOMS: atom_id res chain seq x y z
N ASN A 1 -11.23 -9.79 -9.99
CA ASN A 1 -10.30 -9.81 -11.10
C ASN A 1 -9.20 -8.76 -10.87
N ILE A 2 -7.94 -9.20 -10.87
CA ILE A 2 -6.79 -8.33 -10.62
C ILE A 2 -6.45 -7.44 -11.82
N VAL A 3 -6.77 -7.86 -13.04
CA VAL A 3 -6.50 -7.09 -14.26
C VAL A 3 -7.24 -5.75 -14.20
N ASN A 4 -6.50 -4.66 -14.40
CA ASN A 4 -6.99 -3.28 -14.30
C ASN A 4 -7.44 -2.85 -12.91
N SER A 5 -7.22 -3.69 -11.88
CA SER A 5 -7.44 -3.26 -10.50
C SER A 5 -6.47 -2.15 -10.13
N LYS A 6 -6.95 -1.17 -9.37
CA LYS A 6 -6.10 -0.11 -8.84
C LYS A 6 -5.71 -0.46 -7.41
N ILE A 7 -4.43 -0.59 -7.16
CA ILE A 7 -3.90 -1.05 -5.88
C ILE A 7 -2.98 0.02 -5.30
N ALA A 8 -3.26 0.44 -4.06
CA ALA A 8 -2.38 1.33 -3.31
C ALA A 8 -1.38 0.49 -2.53
N ILE A 9 -0.10 0.80 -2.66
CA ILE A 9 0.96 0.21 -1.85
C ILE A 9 1.48 1.28 -0.90
N LEU A 10 1.40 1.01 0.39
CA LEU A 10 1.83 1.93 1.44
C LEU A 10 3.19 1.46 1.96
N GLY A 11 4.23 2.24 1.64
CA GLY A 11 5.59 1.98 2.07
C GLY A 11 6.46 1.31 1.02
N PHE A 12 7.66 1.84 0.81
CA PHE A 12 8.63 1.31 -0.16
C PHE A 12 9.99 1.04 0.45
N SER A 13 10.32 1.67 1.58
CA SER A 13 11.64 1.53 2.17
C SER A 13 11.91 0.12 2.69
N PHE A 14 13.16 -0.13 3.08
CA PHE A 14 13.60 -1.42 3.60
C PHE A 14 12.84 -1.82 4.87
N LYS A 15 12.62 -0.87 5.78
CA LYS A 15 11.82 -1.08 6.99
C LYS A 15 11.26 0.24 7.54
N GLU A 16 10.51 0.14 8.62
CA GLU A 16 9.69 1.21 9.18
C GLU A 16 10.51 2.46 9.51
N ASN A 17 9.99 3.60 9.09
CA ASN A 17 10.47 4.94 9.47
C ASN A 17 11.91 5.23 9.06
N ILE A 18 12.45 4.52 8.08
CA ILE A 18 13.77 4.81 7.52
C ILE A 18 13.69 5.06 6.02
N ARG A 19 14.67 5.80 5.50
CA ARG A 19 14.71 6.20 4.09
C ARG A 19 15.36 5.17 3.17
N ASP A 20 16.02 4.18 3.74
CA ASP A 20 16.84 3.22 3.02
C ASP A 20 15.98 2.36 2.10
N ILE A 21 16.26 2.40 0.80
CA ILE A 21 15.56 1.58 -0.20
C ILE A 21 16.41 0.40 -0.67
N ARG A 22 17.62 0.24 -0.12
CA ARG A 22 18.46 -0.93 -0.44
C ARG A 22 17.79 -2.17 0.15
N ASN A 23 17.80 -3.24 -0.60
CA ASN A 23 17.22 -4.53 -0.19
C ASN A 23 15.72 -4.46 0.13
N THR A 24 15.00 -3.46 -0.38
CA THR A 24 13.54 -3.47 -0.23
C THR A 24 12.95 -4.67 -0.95
N LYS A 25 12.03 -5.35 -0.28
CA LYS A 25 11.30 -6.48 -0.86
C LYS A 25 10.01 -6.06 -1.52
N VAL A 26 9.61 -4.81 -1.32
CA VAL A 26 8.36 -4.29 -1.88
C VAL A 26 8.42 -4.27 -3.41
N ILE A 27 9.61 -4.08 -3.99
CA ILE A 27 9.79 -4.09 -5.44
C ILE A 27 9.29 -5.40 -6.07
N GLN A 28 9.48 -6.52 -5.38
CA GLN A 28 9.03 -7.82 -5.89
C GLN A 28 7.51 -7.89 -5.93
N ILE A 29 6.84 -7.35 -4.92
CA ILE A 29 5.39 -7.29 -4.88
C ILE A 29 4.87 -6.42 -6.02
N ILE A 30 5.49 -5.26 -6.23
CA ILE A 30 5.08 -4.33 -7.28
C ILE A 30 5.21 -4.99 -8.66
N LYS A 31 6.35 -5.61 -8.93
CA LYS A 31 6.59 -6.28 -10.22
C LYS A 31 5.59 -7.40 -10.47
N GLU A 32 5.28 -8.18 -9.45
CA GLU A 32 4.30 -9.26 -9.57
C GLU A 32 2.92 -8.71 -9.90
N LEU A 33 2.49 -7.66 -9.21
CA LEU A 33 1.19 -7.03 -9.48
C LEU A 33 1.14 -6.43 -10.88
N GLN A 34 2.23 -5.82 -11.33
CA GLN A 34 2.30 -5.26 -12.68
C GLN A 34 2.25 -6.37 -13.75
N ASN A 35 2.87 -7.51 -13.50
CA ASN A 35 2.77 -8.67 -14.39
C ASN A 35 1.33 -9.16 -14.53
N TRP A 36 0.55 -9.03 -13.46
CA TRP A 36 -0.87 -9.38 -13.47
C TRP A 36 -1.75 -8.25 -14.03
N ARG A 37 -1.12 -7.18 -14.55
CA ARG A 37 -1.78 -6.02 -15.16
C ARG A 37 -2.60 -5.19 -14.18
N ALA A 38 -2.24 -5.18 -12.91
CA ALA A 38 -2.80 -4.25 -11.94
C ALA A 38 -2.17 -2.88 -12.14
N GLU A 39 -2.93 -1.83 -11.86
CA GLU A 39 -2.42 -0.46 -11.80
C GLU A 39 -1.97 -0.19 -10.37
N VAL A 40 -0.67 0.01 -10.16
CA VAL A 40 -0.09 0.17 -8.83
C VAL A 40 0.22 1.65 -8.59
N LYS A 41 -0.23 2.17 -7.44
CA LYS A 41 0.16 3.49 -6.94
C LYS A 41 0.93 3.29 -5.64
N ILE A 42 2.11 3.89 -5.55
CA ILE A 42 3.02 3.68 -4.42
C ILE A 42 3.09 4.96 -3.61
N PHE A 43 2.88 4.86 -2.30
CA PHE A 43 2.86 6.00 -1.37
C PHE A 43 3.91 5.82 -0.29
N ASP A 44 4.80 6.79 -0.16
CA ASP A 44 5.82 6.80 0.89
C ASP A 44 6.39 8.21 0.99
N SER A 45 6.14 8.90 2.11
CA SER A 45 6.61 10.28 2.28
C SER A 45 8.03 10.36 2.84
N ILE A 46 8.66 9.23 3.16
CA ILE A 46 9.98 9.18 3.79
C ILE A 46 11.10 8.98 2.78
N VAL A 47 10.91 8.09 1.80
CA VAL A 47 11.94 7.78 0.80
C VAL A 47 12.17 8.94 -0.17
N SER A 48 13.35 9.00 -0.78
CA SER A 48 13.63 9.95 -1.84
C SER A 48 12.96 9.50 -3.13
N LYS A 49 12.05 10.32 -3.63
CA LYS A 49 11.34 10.03 -4.90
C LYS A 49 12.30 9.93 -6.07
N ASN A 50 13.30 10.80 -6.11
CA ASN A 50 14.30 10.80 -7.18
C ASN A 50 15.13 9.53 -7.15
N GLU A 51 15.58 9.11 -5.96
CA GLU A 51 16.37 7.90 -5.80
C GLU A 51 15.59 6.66 -6.25
N VAL A 52 14.32 6.56 -5.88
CA VAL A 52 13.48 5.43 -6.30
C VAL A 52 13.27 5.45 -7.80
N ASN A 53 13.02 6.62 -8.38
CA ASN A 53 12.86 6.73 -9.83
C ASN A 53 14.15 6.35 -10.57
N ASP A 54 15.29 6.84 -10.11
CA ASP A 54 16.57 6.56 -10.75
C ASP A 54 16.91 5.08 -10.69
N LYS A 55 16.67 4.44 -9.55
CA LYS A 55 17.06 3.05 -9.33
C LYS A 55 16.06 2.04 -9.88
N PHE A 56 14.77 2.32 -9.77
CA PHE A 56 13.71 1.35 -10.09
C PHE A 56 12.77 1.80 -11.18
N ASN A 57 12.90 3.03 -11.66
CA ASN A 57 11.98 3.61 -12.66
C ASN A 57 10.52 3.58 -12.16
N LEU A 58 10.32 3.92 -10.90
CA LEU A 58 9.00 3.95 -10.27
C LEU A 58 8.70 5.35 -9.75
N LYS A 59 7.44 5.75 -9.87
CA LYS A 59 6.96 7.01 -9.31
C LYS A 59 6.41 6.76 -7.91
N ILE A 60 6.93 7.50 -6.94
CA ILE A 60 6.43 7.48 -5.56
C ILE A 60 5.62 8.75 -5.31
N HIS A 61 4.52 8.60 -4.61
CA HIS A 61 3.66 9.71 -4.18
C HIS A 61 3.78 9.92 -2.68
N ASP A 62 3.57 11.15 -2.23
CA ASP A 62 3.39 11.42 -0.81
C ASP A 62 2.05 10.82 -0.35
N PHE A 63 1.98 10.42 0.91
CA PHE A 63 0.79 9.76 1.45
C PHE A 63 -0.48 10.61 1.28
N ASN A 64 -0.37 11.94 1.43
CA ASN A 64 -1.54 12.80 1.29
C ASN A 64 -2.14 12.81 -0.11
N GLU A 65 -1.40 12.33 -1.10
CA GLU A 65 -1.92 12.22 -2.47
C GLU A 65 -2.85 11.02 -2.66
N MET A 66 -2.92 10.12 -1.69
CA MET A 66 -3.80 8.96 -1.73
C MET A 66 -5.26 9.34 -1.97
N LYS A 67 -5.67 10.48 -1.44
CA LYS A 67 -7.05 10.99 -1.55
C LYS A 67 -7.45 11.38 -2.99
N LYS A 68 -6.50 11.48 -3.89
CA LYS A 68 -6.79 11.83 -5.29
C LYS A 68 -7.44 10.69 -6.08
N PHE A 69 -7.39 9.48 -5.55
CA PHE A 69 -7.83 8.29 -6.28
C PHE A 69 -8.70 7.41 -5.38
N LYS A 70 -9.37 6.44 -6.01
CA LYS A 70 -10.07 5.36 -5.33
C LYS A 70 -9.41 4.04 -5.73
N TYR A 71 -9.47 3.05 -4.84
CA TYR A 71 -8.70 1.81 -5.00
C TYR A 71 -9.58 0.58 -4.87
N ASP A 72 -9.15 -0.50 -5.48
CA ASP A 72 -9.74 -1.83 -5.31
C ASP A 72 -9.13 -2.53 -4.08
N ALA A 73 -7.85 -2.29 -3.83
CA ALA A 73 -7.15 -2.89 -2.69
C ALA A 73 -6.10 -1.94 -2.14
N ILE A 74 -5.78 -2.11 -0.86
CA ILE A 74 -4.72 -1.38 -0.17
C ILE A 74 -3.78 -2.40 0.45
N ILE A 75 -2.48 -2.25 0.21
CA ILE A 75 -1.44 -3.10 0.79
C ILE A 75 -0.57 -2.24 1.69
N LEU A 76 -0.59 -2.53 2.99
CA LEU A 76 0.31 -1.91 3.96
C LEU A 76 1.59 -2.74 4.00
N ALA A 77 2.60 -2.31 3.24
CA ALA A 77 3.81 -3.07 3.02
C ALA A 77 4.92 -2.73 4.03
N VAL A 78 5.06 -1.46 4.40
CA VAL A 78 6.02 -1.00 5.39
C VAL A 78 5.30 -0.08 6.37
N SER A 79 5.40 -0.37 7.66
CA SER A 79 4.58 0.27 8.69
C SER A 79 5.14 1.61 9.16
N HIS A 80 5.36 2.55 8.23
CA HIS A 80 5.71 3.91 8.63
C HIS A 80 4.63 4.49 9.53
N ASN A 81 5.02 5.33 10.46
CA ASN A 81 4.08 5.96 11.38
C ASN A 81 2.92 6.65 10.66
N GLU A 82 3.19 7.27 9.51
CA GLU A 82 2.15 7.97 8.75
C GLU A 82 1.01 7.05 8.31
N PHE A 83 1.26 5.74 8.15
CA PHE A 83 0.25 4.79 7.70
C PHE A 83 -0.56 4.16 8.83
N LEU A 84 -0.11 4.31 10.08
CA LEU A 84 -0.75 3.68 11.24
C LEU A 84 -1.98 4.46 11.68
N LYS A 85 -2.96 4.56 10.81
CA LYS A 85 -4.24 5.20 11.04
C LYS A 85 -5.24 4.17 11.54
N LYS A 86 -6.36 4.64 12.09
CA LYS A 86 -7.51 3.76 12.35
C LYS A 86 -8.00 3.18 11.02
N LEU A 87 -8.50 1.96 11.05
CA LEU A 87 -9.00 1.32 9.83
C LEU A 87 -10.09 2.15 9.14
N SER A 88 -10.92 2.85 9.91
CA SER A 88 -11.96 3.71 9.34
C SER A 88 -11.40 4.83 8.46
N PHE A 89 -10.13 5.22 8.69
CA PHE A 89 -9.47 6.20 7.81
C PHE A 89 -9.40 5.70 6.38
N TYR A 90 -9.19 4.40 6.20
CA TYR A 90 -9.00 3.80 4.87
C TYR A 90 -10.31 3.50 4.14
N ASP A 91 -11.44 3.47 4.83
CA ASP A 91 -12.75 3.16 4.23
C ASP A 91 -13.08 4.03 3.01
N LYS A 92 -12.79 5.30 3.10
CA LYS A 92 -13.17 6.29 2.08
C LYS A 92 -12.39 6.16 0.77
N PHE A 93 -11.31 5.39 0.76
CA PHE A 93 -10.45 5.26 -0.41
C PHE A 93 -10.86 4.13 -1.34
N TYR A 94 -11.83 3.32 -0.97
CA TYR A 94 -12.25 2.18 -1.78
C TYR A 94 -13.31 2.57 -2.81
N LYS A 95 -13.15 2.03 -4.02
CA LYS A 95 -14.15 2.18 -5.09
C LYS A 95 -15.47 1.56 -4.69
N ASN A 96 -15.43 0.37 -4.09
CA ASN A 96 -16.59 -0.40 -3.68
C ASN A 96 -16.52 -0.68 -2.19
N LYS A 97 -17.41 -0.06 -1.44
CA LYS A 97 -17.44 -0.20 0.03
C LYS A 97 -17.86 -1.59 0.48
N LYS A 98 -18.40 -2.40 -0.41
CA LYS A 98 -18.78 -3.79 -0.10
C LYS A 98 -17.64 -4.77 -0.34
N ASN A 99 -16.56 -4.32 -0.97
CA ASN A 99 -15.41 -5.17 -1.29
C ASN A 99 -14.13 -4.41 -0.98
N LYS A 100 -13.82 -4.30 0.32
CA LYS A 100 -12.65 -3.56 0.81
C LYS A 100 -11.54 -4.56 1.13
N THR A 101 -10.61 -4.75 0.22
CA THR A 101 -9.47 -5.64 0.42
C THR A 101 -8.32 -4.87 1.05
N PHE A 102 -7.84 -5.33 2.20
CA PHE A 102 -6.72 -4.74 2.93
C PHE A 102 -5.70 -5.83 3.25
N ILE A 103 -4.48 -5.66 2.75
CA ILE A 103 -3.39 -6.61 2.99
C ILE A 103 -2.42 -5.98 3.97
N ASP A 104 -2.34 -6.54 5.17
CA ASP A 104 -1.56 -6.03 6.29
C ASP A 104 -0.33 -6.92 6.49
N LEU A 105 0.75 -6.63 5.78
CA LEU A 105 1.93 -7.50 5.75
C LEU A 105 2.68 -7.55 7.07
N LYS A 106 2.50 -6.55 7.94
CA LYS A 106 3.22 -6.45 9.21
C LYS A 106 2.34 -6.69 10.42
N ASN A 107 1.12 -7.17 10.21
CA ASN A 107 0.19 -7.51 11.30
C ASN A 107 -0.06 -6.33 12.25
N ASN A 108 -0.30 -5.13 11.69
CA ASN A 108 -0.53 -3.92 12.48
C ASN A 108 -1.94 -3.86 13.07
N TYR A 109 -2.89 -4.54 12.45
CA TYR A 109 -4.28 -4.52 12.85
C TYR A 109 -4.72 -5.90 13.30
N SER A 110 -5.60 -5.94 14.32
CA SER A 110 -6.12 -7.22 14.79
C SER A 110 -7.11 -7.80 13.78
N VAL A 111 -7.20 -9.12 13.75
CA VAL A 111 -8.19 -9.84 12.94
C VAL A 111 -9.61 -9.38 13.34
N TYR A 112 -9.82 -9.17 14.65
CA TYR A 112 -11.10 -8.68 15.16
C TYR A 112 -11.49 -7.35 14.51
N ASP A 113 -10.58 -6.37 14.51
CA ASP A 113 -10.85 -5.05 13.95
C ASP A 113 -11.10 -5.11 12.44
N LEU A 114 -10.31 -5.90 11.71
CA LEU A 114 -10.46 -6.06 10.28
C LEU A 114 -11.83 -6.66 9.93
N LYS A 115 -12.25 -7.69 10.65
CA LYS A 115 -13.58 -8.30 10.47
C LYS A 115 -14.69 -7.34 10.86
N ASN A 116 -14.54 -6.67 11.99
CA ASN A 116 -15.57 -5.78 12.51
C ASN A 116 -15.83 -4.60 11.57
N LYS A 117 -14.78 -4.11 10.90
CA LYS A 117 -14.88 -3.04 9.90
C LYS A 117 -15.20 -3.58 8.51
N LYS A 118 -15.46 -4.87 8.38
CA LYS A 118 -15.89 -5.54 7.14
C LYS A 118 -14.89 -5.48 6.01
N PHE A 119 -13.60 -5.57 6.36
CA PHE A 119 -12.55 -5.72 5.36
C PHE A 119 -12.38 -7.17 4.93
N ASN A 120 -12.11 -7.38 3.65
CA ASN A 120 -11.47 -8.61 3.19
C ASN A 120 -9.98 -8.42 3.48
N PHE A 121 -9.37 -9.30 4.26
CA PHE A 121 -8.01 -9.04 4.73
C PHE A 121 -7.11 -10.25 4.58
N PHE A 122 -5.81 -9.95 4.47
CA PHE A 122 -4.75 -10.94 4.49
C PHE A 122 -3.64 -10.43 5.39
N GLN A 123 -3.06 -11.33 6.19
CA GLN A 123 -1.93 -11.06 7.07
C GLN A 123 -0.93 -12.20 6.94
N LEU A 124 0.32 -11.89 7.16
CA LEU A 124 1.37 -12.91 7.17
C LEU A 124 1.61 -13.47 8.57
#